data_40095968b6f43aa5020a0175b42db77e
#
_entry.id   40095968b6f43aa5020a0175b42db77e
#
_cell.length_a   1.000
_cell.length_b   1.000
_cell.length_c   1.000
_cell.angle_alpha   90.00
_cell.angle_beta   90.00
_cell.angle_gamma   90.00
#
_symmetry.space_group_name_H-M   'P 1'
#
loop_
_entity.id
_entity.type
_entity.pdbx_description
1 polymer ?
#
loop_
_entity_poly.entity_id
_entity_poly.type
_entity_poly.pdbx_seq_one_letter_code
_entity_poly.pdbx_strand_id
1 'polypeptide(L)'
;MVVAGEVFYHLTEAPSSLLSSLWKKPGEKKVAKLKAQSRLRKVQLTVFAVLSALSLVVAVVLAFYPANWEQIAKNRAVQLRPELAATAAPSPKVEKPATKDKDETDKPEEEPKGIKPVAKKVPNNLDTTGWQIDPATGTCNADVLIIGDSVTDEATPAIKKVLPNAVVDGKTSRQIQRGPEVLAKYQNQGIRPRVLVYALGSNGVLYGDRLVQNLIDTAEGRPMYLVTIRDPNPLQDINNEILNRLANANPNVGIIDWWAASEGHREYLVDDGTHPTNTGAAVIANLYKQALCGQ
;
A
#
# COMPACT_ATOMS: atom_id res chain seq x y z
N MET A 1 -0.42 -19.57 -4.14
CA MET A 1 -1.04 -20.27 -5.29
C MET A 1 -0.04 -20.77 -6.34
N VAL A 2 1.14 -20.19 -6.47
CA VAL A 2 2.17 -20.61 -7.45
C VAL A 2 2.89 -21.91 -7.04
N VAL A 3 3.09 -22.16 -5.76
CA VAL A 3 3.77 -23.39 -5.26
C VAL A 3 2.97 -24.68 -5.48
N ALA A 4 1.63 -24.57 -5.52
CA ALA A 4 0.78 -25.76 -5.78
C ALA A 4 0.82 -26.21 -7.25
N GLY A 5 1.14 -25.31 -8.19
CA GLY A 5 1.22 -25.62 -9.62
C GLY A 5 2.45 -26.45 -9.99
N GLU A 6 3.60 -26.14 -9.42
CA GLU A 6 4.85 -26.86 -9.73
C GLU A 6 4.87 -28.28 -9.16
N VAL A 7 4.27 -28.49 -7.98
CA VAL A 7 4.15 -29.83 -7.40
C VAL A 7 3.23 -30.72 -8.24
N PHE A 8 2.23 -30.13 -8.91
CA PHE A 8 1.31 -30.88 -9.78
C PHE A 8 1.97 -31.27 -11.11
N TYR A 9 2.87 -30.42 -11.63
CA TYR A 9 3.56 -30.69 -12.90
C TYR A 9 4.57 -31.85 -12.77
N HIS A 10 5.30 -31.94 -11.65
CA HIS A 10 6.23 -33.03 -11.38
C HIS A 10 5.58 -34.37 -11.04
N LEU A 11 4.29 -34.38 -10.65
CA LEU A 11 3.56 -35.62 -10.37
C LEU A 11 2.89 -36.24 -11.61
N THR A 12 2.83 -35.51 -12.72
CA THR A 12 2.23 -35.99 -13.96
C THR A 12 3.22 -36.56 -14.97
N GLU A 13 4.51 -36.23 -14.82
CA GLU A 13 5.57 -36.90 -15.62
C GLU A 13 6.01 -38.19 -14.93
N ALA A 14 5.34 -39.30 -15.33
CA ALA A 14 5.84 -40.64 -14.99
C ALA A 14 7.20 -40.85 -15.66
N PRO A 15 8.26 -41.24 -14.93
CA PRO A 15 9.55 -41.47 -15.54
C PRO A 15 9.47 -42.49 -16.64
N SER A 16 10.04 -42.17 -17.80
CA SER A 16 10.03 -42.97 -19.02
C SER A 16 10.55 -44.41 -18.83
N SER A 17 11.23 -44.70 -17.73
CA SER A 17 11.65 -46.05 -17.33
C SER A 17 10.48 -47.00 -16.96
N LEU A 18 9.31 -46.45 -16.62
CA LEU A 18 8.11 -47.27 -16.34
C LEU A 18 7.38 -47.72 -17.62
N LEU A 19 7.63 -47.11 -18.78
CA LEU A 19 7.00 -47.47 -20.05
C LEU A 19 7.72 -48.61 -20.76
N SER A 20 8.99 -48.88 -20.49
CA SER A 20 9.75 -49.98 -21.10
C SER A 20 9.42 -51.37 -20.56
N SER A 21 8.74 -51.49 -19.41
CA SER A 21 8.35 -52.75 -18.80
C SER A 21 6.98 -53.28 -19.29
N LEU A 22 6.31 -52.55 -20.16
CA LEU A 22 4.92 -52.83 -20.57
C LEU A 22 4.77 -53.72 -21.83
N TRP A 23 5.87 -54.31 -22.33
CA TRP A 23 5.80 -55.22 -23.48
C TRP A 23 5.61 -56.70 -23.03
N LYS A 24 4.59 -56.95 -22.26
CA LYS A 24 4.16 -58.29 -21.86
C LYS A 24 2.82 -58.66 -22.49
N LYS A 25 2.55 -59.98 -22.59
CA LYS A 25 1.37 -60.61 -23.25
C LYS A 25 0.01 -59.95 -22.92
N PRO A 26 -1.03 -60.00 -23.81
CA PRO A 26 -2.24 -59.20 -23.68
C PRO A 26 -2.99 -59.30 -22.34
N GLY A 27 -2.94 -60.44 -21.67
CA GLY A 27 -3.57 -60.64 -20.34
C GLY A 27 -2.83 -59.93 -19.17
N GLU A 28 -1.48 -59.91 -19.22
CA GLU A 28 -0.67 -59.30 -18.20
C GLU A 28 -0.72 -57.76 -18.24
N LYS A 29 -0.90 -57.18 -19.44
CA LYS A 29 -1.06 -55.73 -19.62
C LYS A 29 -2.30 -55.19 -18.93
N LYS A 30 -3.41 -55.96 -18.92
CA LYS A 30 -4.67 -55.54 -18.27
C LYS A 30 -4.55 -55.55 -16.75
N VAL A 31 -3.89 -56.54 -16.18
CA VAL A 31 -3.64 -56.63 -14.71
C VAL A 31 -2.64 -55.54 -14.23
N ALA A 32 -1.59 -55.29 -15.01
CA ALA A 32 -0.62 -54.23 -14.70
C ALA A 32 -1.27 -52.84 -14.73
N LYS A 33 -2.14 -52.57 -15.74
CA LYS A 33 -2.89 -51.30 -15.84
C LYS A 33 -3.86 -51.12 -14.66
N LEU A 34 -4.54 -52.17 -14.21
CA LEU A 34 -5.43 -52.13 -13.04
C LEU A 34 -4.68 -51.90 -11.74
N LYS A 35 -3.51 -52.53 -11.57
CA LYS A 35 -2.63 -52.30 -10.41
C LYS A 35 -2.03 -50.88 -10.40
N ALA A 36 -1.64 -50.36 -11.56
CA ALA A 36 -1.16 -48.97 -11.68
C ALA A 36 -2.26 -47.96 -11.36
N GLN A 37 -3.49 -48.16 -11.89
CA GLN A 37 -4.64 -47.31 -11.56
C GLN A 37 -5.02 -47.35 -10.07
N SER A 38 -4.93 -48.54 -9.43
CA SER A 38 -5.21 -48.64 -7.99
C SER A 38 -4.16 -47.97 -7.14
N ARG A 39 -2.87 -48.00 -7.55
CA ARG A 39 -1.79 -47.24 -6.88
C ARG A 39 -1.97 -45.74 -7.05
N LEU A 40 -2.30 -45.28 -8.26
CA LEU A 40 -2.55 -43.86 -8.55
C LEU A 40 -3.74 -43.35 -7.72
N ARG A 41 -4.86 -44.10 -7.64
CA ARG A 41 -5.99 -43.73 -6.79
C ARG A 41 -5.63 -43.68 -5.30
N LYS A 42 -4.80 -44.61 -4.81
CA LYS A 42 -4.32 -44.54 -3.40
C LYS A 42 -3.48 -43.30 -3.15
N VAL A 43 -2.56 -42.96 -4.05
CA VAL A 43 -1.74 -41.74 -3.97
C VAL A 43 -2.63 -40.49 -3.99
N GLN A 44 -3.59 -40.43 -4.91
CA GLN A 44 -4.53 -39.31 -4.99
C GLN A 44 -5.36 -39.15 -3.70
N LEU A 45 -5.87 -40.26 -3.15
CA LEU A 45 -6.62 -40.24 -1.89
C LEU A 45 -5.75 -39.79 -0.71
N THR A 46 -4.47 -40.24 -0.66
CA THR A 46 -3.54 -39.81 0.38
C THR A 46 -3.21 -38.32 0.27
N VAL A 47 -2.95 -37.82 -0.95
CA VAL A 47 -2.69 -36.39 -1.19
C VAL A 47 -3.91 -35.56 -0.81
N PHE A 48 -5.13 -36.01 -1.19
CA PHE A 48 -6.37 -35.33 -0.80
C PHE A 48 -6.57 -35.30 0.72
N ALA A 49 -6.30 -36.41 1.42
CA ALA A 49 -6.41 -36.48 2.86
C ALA A 49 -5.41 -35.56 3.56
N VAL A 50 -4.16 -35.50 3.08
CA VAL A 50 -3.14 -34.60 3.61
C VAL A 50 -3.49 -33.12 3.38
N LEU A 51 -3.95 -32.78 2.17
CA LEU A 51 -4.37 -31.40 1.87
C LEU A 51 -5.60 -30.99 2.69
N SER A 52 -6.56 -31.89 2.88
CA SER A 52 -7.74 -31.63 3.73
C SER A 52 -7.35 -31.45 5.20
N ALA A 53 -6.42 -32.25 5.71
CA ALA A 53 -5.90 -32.11 7.07
C ALA A 53 -5.13 -30.79 7.25
N LEU A 54 -4.29 -30.41 6.28
CA LEU A 54 -3.60 -29.11 6.28
C LEU A 54 -4.59 -27.93 6.22
N SER A 55 -5.63 -28.01 5.40
CA SER A 55 -6.67 -26.99 5.34
C SER A 55 -7.41 -26.82 6.65
N LEU A 56 -7.67 -27.95 7.35
CA LEU A 56 -8.31 -27.91 8.67
C LEU A 56 -7.41 -27.26 9.71
N VAL A 57 -6.12 -27.60 9.72
CA VAL A 57 -5.13 -26.99 10.62
C VAL A 57 -5.01 -25.49 10.35
N VAL A 58 -4.96 -25.07 9.08
CA VAL A 58 -4.94 -23.66 8.72
C VAL A 58 -6.24 -22.96 9.15
N ALA A 59 -7.39 -23.57 8.95
CA ALA A 59 -8.68 -23.01 9.39
C ALA A 59 -8.76 -22.86 10.93
N VAL A 60 -8.28 -23.86 11.67
CA VAL A 60 -8.20 -23.81 13.14
C VAL A 60 -7.22 -22.72 13.58
N VAL A 61 -6.04 -22.67 12.99
CA VAL A 61 -5.06 -21.60 13.27
C VAL A 61 -5.67 -20.23 12.99
N LEU A 62 -6.32 -20.01 11.85
CA LEU A 62 -6.97 -18.73 11.51
C LEU A 62 -8.17 -18.42 12.43
N ALA A 63 -8.90 -19.41 12.92
CA ALA A 63 -10.00 -19.21 13.85
C ALA A 63 -9.54 -18.76 15.25
N PHE A 64 -8.37 -19.22 15.68
CA PHE A 64 -7.80 -18.86 17.01
C PHE A 64 -6.85 -17.65 16.93
N TYR A 65 -6.35 -17.27 15.76
CA TYR A 65 -5.38 -16.18 15.58
C TYR A 65 -5.96 -14.77 15.51
N PRO A 66 -7.22 -14.47 15.09
CA PRO A 66 -7.68 -13.09 15.00
C PRO A 66 -7.64 -12.33 16.33
N ALA A 67 -7.75 -13.05 17.47
CA ALA A 67 -7.63 -12.42 18.78
C ALA A 67 -6.18 -12.07 19.19
N ASN A 68 -5.19 -12.69 18.57
CA ASN A 68 -3.78 -12.51 18.93
C ASN A 68 -3.00 -11.58 17.99
N TRP A 69 -3.46 -11.37 16.75
CA TRP A 69 -2.76 -10.48 15.82
C TRP A 69 -2.68 -9.05 16.33
N GLU A 70 -3.75 -8.55 16.90
CA GLU A 70 -3.79 -7.21 17.48
C GLU A 70 -2.83 -7.08 18.67
N GLN A 71 -2.71 -8.12 19.47
CA GLN A 71 -1.79 -8.17 20.62
C GLN A 71 -0.33 -8.36 20.19
N ILE A 72 -0.09 -9.15 19.15
CA ILE A 72 1.24 -9.33 18.55
C ILE A 72 1.69 -8.03 17.86
N ALA A 73 0.79 -7.35 17.15
CA ALA A 73 1.07 -6.06 16.53
C ALA A 73 1.35 -4.99 17.59
N LYS A 74 0.55 -4.92 18.66
CA LYS A 74 0.78 -4.01 19.80
C LYS A 74 2.08 -4.31 20.53
N ASN A 75 2.39 -5.59 20.79
CA ASN A 75 3.64 -5.98 21.45
C ASN A 75 4.87 -5.72 20.59
N ARG A 76 4.75 -5.85 19.26
CA ARG A 76 5.83 -5.53 18.33
C ARG A 76 6.03 -4.03 18.17
N ALA A 77 4.95 -3.25 18.16
CA ALA A 77 5.00 -1.79 18.16
C ALA A 77 5.69 -1.26 19.43
N VAL A 78 5.39 -1.85 20.60
CA VAL A 78 6.04 -1.53 21.89
C VAL A 78 7.50 -1.94 21.91
N GLN A 79 7.89 -3.06 21.30
CA GLN A 79 9.30 -3.47 21.18
C GLN A 79 10.11 -2.57 20.26
N LEU A 80 9.49 -2.03 19.20
CA LEU A 80 10.14 -1.15 18.23
C LEU A 80 10.19 0.32 18.68
N ARG A 81 9.31 0.71 19.62
CA ARG A 81 9.23 2.06 20.20
C ARG A 81 8.90 1.99 21.68
N PRO A 82 9.90 1.75 22.54
CA PRO A 82 9.68 1.68 23.99
C PRO A 82 9.13 2.99 24.59
N GLU A 83 9.32 4.13 23.93
CA GLU A 83 8.74 5.43 24.32
C GLU A 83 7.20 5.47 24.23
N LEU A 84 6.57 4.65 23.36
CA LEU A 84 5.10 4.57 23.25
C LEU A 84 4.47 3.76 24.39
N ALA A 85 5.25 2.92 25.08
CA ALA A 85 4.79 2.18 26.23
C ALA A 85 4.57 3.06 27.47
N ALA A 86 5.26 4.19 27.56
CA ALA A 86 5.16 5.13 28.68
C ALA A 86 3.89 6.01 28.63
N THR A 87 3.23 6.12 27.46
CA THR A 87 2.02 6.93 27.27
C THR A 87 0.71 6.16 27.40
N ALA A 88 0.76 4.85 27.60
CA ALA A 88 -0.41 3.98 27.72
C ALA A 88 -0.89 3.77 29.17
N ALA A 89 -0.73 4.76 30.04
CA ALA A 89 -1.38 4.75 31.36
C ALA A 89 -2.86 5.15 31.22
N PRO A 90 -3.80 4.49 31.91
CA PRO A 90 -5.22 4.76 31.73
C PRO A 90 -5.56 6.15 32.25
N SER A 91 -6.14 6.98 31.38
CA SER A 91 -6.70 8.29 31.76
C SER A 91 -7.85 8.11 32.76
N PRO A 92 -7.94 8.95 33.78
CA PRO A 92 -9.04 8.90 34.76
C PRO A 92 -10.37 9.27 34.09
N LYS A 93 -11.43 8.55 34.46
CA LYS A 93 -12.81 8.83 34.07
C LYS A 93 -13.18 10.27 34.40
N VAL A 94 -13.51 11.03 33.37
CA VAL A 94 -14.14 12.35 33.56
C VAL A 94 -15.65 12.15 33.61
N GLU A 95 -16.23 12.48 34.77
CA GLU A 95 -17.66 12.59 34.97
C GLU A 95 -18.20 13.79 34.17
N LYS A 96 -19.38 13.61 33.57
CA LYS A 96 -20.15 14.67 32.89
C LYS A 96 -20.61 15.70 33.89
N PRO A 97 -20.48 16.99 33.61
CA PRO A 97 -21.39 18.00 34.16
C PRO A 97 -22.48 18.37 33.17
N ALA A 98 -23.66 18.64 33.75
CA ALA A 98 -24.92 18.94 33.11
C ALA A 98 -24.93 20.27 32.36
N THR A 99 -25.80 20.29 31.33
CA THR A 99 -26.35 21.43 30.56
C THR A 99 -26.54 22.72 31.33
N LYS A 100 -26.14 23.83 30.74
CA LYS A 100 -26.83 25.12 30.80
C LYS A 100 -26.70 25.86 29.48
N ASP A 101 -27.86 26.15 28.92
CA ASP A 101 -28.12 27.11 27.84
C ASP A 101 -27.52 28.47 28.12
N LYS A 102 -26.94 29.13 27.11
CA LYS A 102 -27.23 30.52 26.75
C LYS A 102 -26.41 31.04 25.57
N ASP A 103 -27.21 31.58 24.65
CA ASP A 103 -26.95 32.76 23.83
C ASP A 103 -25.94 32.71 22.66
N GLU A 104 -26.56 32.81 21.51
CA GLU A 104 -26.06 33.33 20.26
C GLU A 104 -25.33 34.66 20.42
N THR A 105 -24.10 34.72 19.90
CA THR A 105 -23.57 35.96 19.32
C THR A 105 -22.70 35.57 18.13
N ASP A 106 -23.18 36.03 16.99
CA ASP A 106 -22.54 36.05 15.69
C ASP A 106 -21.07 36.47 15.80
N LYS A 107 -20.17 35.55 15.49
CA LYS A 107 -18.74 35.85 15.29
C LYS A 107 -18.38 35.44 13.87
N PRO A 108 -17.68 36.29 13.09
CA PRO A 108 -17.33 35.93 11.73
C PRO A 108 -16.52 34.64 11.75
N GLU A 109 -16.90 33.73 10.85
CA GLU A 109 -16.20 32.49 10.57
C GLU A 109 -14.75 32.80 10.19
N GLU A 110 -13.82 32.65 11.15
CA GLU A 110 -12.41 32.66 10.85
C GLU A 110 -12.16 31.50 9.88
N GLU A 111 -11.76 31.81 8.65
CA GLU A 111 -11.22 30.82 7.74
C GLU A 111 -10.20 29.96 8.48
N PRO A 112 -10.25 28.63 8.38
CA PRO A 112 -9.31 27.76 9.08
C PRO A 112 -7.89 28.20 8.69
N LYS A 113 -7.12 28.66 9.66
CA LYS A 113 -5.70 28.98 9.50
C LYS A 113 -5.03 27.74 8.95
N GLY A 114 -4.85 27.72 7.62
CA GLY A 114 -4.34 26.57 6.92
C GLY A 114 -3.02 26.14 7.53
N ILE A 115 -3.00 24.94 8.08
CA ILE A 115 -1.78 24.19 8.32
C ILE A 115 -1.05 24.22 6.99
N LYS A 116 0.14 24.82 6.96
CA LYS A 116 0.99 24.81 5.76
C LYS A 116 1.57 23.41 5.65
N PRO A 117 0.98 22.51 4.83
CA PRO A 117 1.53 21.18 4.66
C PRO A 117 2.82 21.33 3.85
N VAL A 118 3.93 21.01 4.46
CA VAL A 118 5.25 21.04 3.83
C VAL A 118 5.69 19.60 3.58
N ALA A 119 6.37 19.36 2.48
CA ALA A 119 7.00 18.06 2.27
C ALA A 119 7.94 17.78 3.45
N LYS A 120 7.77 16.62 4.09
CA LYS A 120 8.56 16.21 5.25
C LYS A 120 10.05 16.10 4.92
N LYS A 121 10.33 15.65 3.69
CA LYS A 121 11.68 15.60 3.12
C LYS A 121 11.61 15.88 1.64
N VAL A 122 12.50 16.72 1.15
CA VAL A 122 12.66 17.06 -0.28
C VAL A 122 13.79 16.22 -0.87
N PRO A 123 13.65 15.70 -2.10
CA PRO A 123 14.76 15.05 -2.80
C PRO A 123 15.93 16.04 -3.01
N ASN A 124 17.17 15.62 -2.73
CA ASN A 124 18.34 16.49 -2.83
C ASN A 124 18.61 16.97 -4.26
N ASN A 125 18.14 16.23 -5.25
CA ASN A 125 18.30 16.52 -6.67
C ASN A 125 17.02 17.06 -7.33
N LEU A 126 16.08 17.57 -6.53
CA LEU A 126 14.87 18.20 -7.06
C LEU A 126 15.23 19.49 -7.78
N ASP A 127 14.98 19.52 -9.08
CA ASP A 127 15.12 20.72 -9.91
C ASP A 127 13.72 21.28 -10.21
N THR A 128 13.43 22.44 -9.63
CA THR A 128 12.16 23.17 -9.81
C THR A 128 12.30 24.33 -10.79
N THR A 129 13.40 24.42 -11.54
CA THR A 129 13.65 25.51 -12.50
C THR A 129 12.51 25.63 -13.50
N GLY A 130 11.92 26.82 -13.60
CA GLY A 130 10.78 27.12 -14.45
C GLY A 130 9.43 26.69 -13.88
N TRP A 131 9.38 26.08 -12.70
CA TRP A 131 8.12 25.84 -12.01
C TRP A 131 7.77 27.03 -11.12
N GLN A 132 6.53 27.42 -11.18
CA GLN A 132 6.03 28.55 -10.41
C GLN A 132 4.56 28.38 -10.10
N ILE A 133 4.13 28.97 -8.99
CA ILE A 133 2.72 29.10 -8.66
C ILE A 133 2.22 30.37 -9.36
N ASP A 134 1.23 30.22 -10.22
CA ASP A 134 0.50 31.33 -10.80
C ASP A 134 -0.30 32.06 -9.70
N PRO A 135 -0.01 33.33 -9.43
CA PRO A 135 -0.68 34.09 -8.36
C PRO A 135 -2.17 34.33 -8.64
N ALA A 136 -2.59 34.29 -9.90
CA ALA A 136 -3.99 34.54 -10.28
C ALA A 136 -4.87 33.30 -10.07
N THR A 137 -4.33 32.11 -10.32
CA THR A 137 -5.08 30.83 -10.28
C THR A 137 -4.69 29.94 -9.11
N GLY A 138 -3.54 30.20 -8.50
CA GLY A 138 -2.95 29.33 -7.46
C GLY A 138 -2.45 27.98 -7.99
N THR A 139 -2.39 27.79 -9.34
CA THR A 139 -1.92 26.55 -9.97
C THR A 139 -0.40 26.53 -10.09
N CYS A 140 0.18 25.32 -10.10
CA CYS A 140 1.61 25.12 -10.35
C CYS A 140 1.82 24.32 -11.63
N ASN A 141 2.79 24.73 -12.44
CA ASN A 141 3.08 24.13 -13.75
C ASN A 141 4.09 22.97 -13.68
N ALA A 142 4.23 22.30 -12.55
CA ALA A 142 5.17 21.20 -12.35
C ALA A 142 4.96 20.07 -13.37
N ASP A 143 6.08 19.51 -13.85
CA ASP A 143 6.13 18.31 -14.69
C ASP A 143 6.32 17.08 -13.79
N VAL A 144 5.23 16.39 -13.49
CA VAL A 144 5.18 15.28 -12.54
C VAL A 144 4.27 14.16 -13.02
N LEU A 145 4.69 12.91 -12.75
CA LEU A 145 3.83 11.74 -12.85
C LEU A 145 3.50 11.25 -11.42
N ILE A 146 2.23 11.21 -11.11
CA ILE A 146 1.68 10.74 -9.84
C ILE A 146 1.05 9.38 -10.07
N ILE A 147 1.62 8.35 -9.45
CA ILE A 147 1.13 6.97 -9.50
C ILE A 147 0.59 6.61 -8.12
N GLY A 148 -0.70 6.31 -8.03
CA GLY A 148 -1.34 6.02 -6.76
C GLY A 148 -2.44 4.97 -6.82
N ASP A 149 -3.04 4.73 -5.67
CA ASP A 149 -4.16 3.81 -5.48
C ASP A 149 -5.52 4.55 -5.48
N SER A 150 -6.52 4.03 -4.77
CA SER A 150 -7.86 4.63 -4.68
C SER A 150 -7.85 6.04 -4.08
N VAL A 151 -6.98 6.31 -3.11
CA VAL A 151 -6.86 7.64 -2.49
C VAL A 151 -6.45 8.69 -3.53
N THR A 152 -5.51 8.34 -4.40
CA THR A 152 -5.09 9.20 -5.53
C THR A 152 -6.18 9.30 -6.60
N ASP A 153 -6.87 8.19 -6.89
CA ASP A 153 -7.97 8.15 -7.87
C ASP A 153 -9.06 9.17 -7.49
N GLU A 154 -9.50 9.14 -6.24
CA GLU A 154 -10.51 10.06 -5.71
C GLU A 154 -10.00 11.51 -5.59
N ALA A 155 -8.72 11.71 -5.29
CA ALA A 155 -8.12 13.04 -5.24
C ALA A 155 -7.78 13.62 -6.62
N THR A 156 -7.84 12.84 -7.70
CA THR A 156 -7.43 13.25 -9.06
C THR A 156 -8.05 14.58 -9.52
N PRO A 157 -9.36 14.84 -9.34
CA PRO A 157 -9.95 16.13 -9.76
C PRO A 157 -9.34 17.33 -9.03
N ALA A 158 -9.08 17.20 -7.72
CA ALA A 158 -8.47 18.25 -6.91
C ALA A 158 -6.98 18.45 -7.28
N ILE A 159 -6.25 17.37 -7.52
CA ILE A 159 -4.84 17.41 -7.97
C ILE A 159 -4.74 18.14 -9.31
N LYS A 160 -5.56 17.77 -10.29
CA LYS A 160 -5.58 18.39 -11.62
C LYS A 160 -5.95 19.87 -11.58
N LYS A 161 -6.75 20.28 -10.60
CA LYS A 161 -7.12 21.69 -10.41
C LYS A 161 -5.92 22.55 -10.03
N VAL A 162 -4.99 22.04 -9.23
CA VAL A 162 -3.82 22.80 -8.73
C VAL A 162 -2.51 22.47 -9.48
N LEU A 163 -2.45 21.30 -10.11
CA LEU A 163 -1.33 20.81 -10.94
C LEU A 163 -1.83 20.42 -12.33
N PRO A 164 -2.20 21.38 -13.19
CA PRO A 164 -2.84 21.08 -14.48
C PRO A 164 -1.97 20.24 -15.41
N ASN A 165 -0.65 20.36 -15.35
CA ASN A 165 0.30 19.61 -16.16
C ASN A 165 0.65 18.22 -15.61
N ALA A 166 0.24 17.90 -14.37
CA ALA A 166 0.53 16.60 -13.78
C ALA A 166 -0.12 15.46 -14.59
N VAL A 167 0.62 14.40 -14.83
CA VAL A 167 0.02 13.12 -15.23
C VAL A 167 -0.36 12.37 -13.96
N VAL A 168 -1.63 12.06 -13.79
CA VAL A 168 -2.16 11.37 -12.60
C VAL A 168 -2.74 10.04 -13.01
N ASP A 169 -2.23 8.96 -12.43
CA ASP A 169 -2.70 7.59 -12.65
C ASP A 169 -3.04 6.97 -11.28
N GLY A 170 -4.20 7.33 -10.74
CA GLY A 170 -4.86 6.68 -9.61
C GLY A 170 -5.63 5.45 -10.09
N LYS A 171 -5.67 4.40 -9.27
CA LYS A 171 -6.49 3.21 -9.56
C LYS A 171 -6.88 2.48 -8.29
N THR A 172 -8.17 2.30 -8.10
CA THR A 172 -8.72 1.52 -6.98
C THR A 172 -8.04 0.17 -6.82
N SER A 173 -7.72 -0.19 -5.58
CA SER A 173 -7.06 -1.45 -5.17
C SER A 173 -5.68 -1.69 -5.78
N ARG A 174 -5.00 -0.65 -6.27
CA ARG A 174 -3.65 -0.82 -6.82
C ARG A 174 -2.66 -1.18 -5.72
N GLN A 175 -2.02 -2.31 -5.91
CA GLN A 175 -0.95 -2.79 -5.04
C GLN A 175 0.38 -2.09 -5.40
N ILE A 176 1.24 -1.87 -4.41
CA ILE A 176 2.53 -1.16 -4.57
C ILE A 176 3.45 -1.80 -5.62
N GLN A 177 3.45 -3.14 -5.73
CA GLN A 177 4.26 -3.87 -6.71
C GLN A 177 3.89 -3.58 -8.17
N ARG A 178 2.75 -2.91 -8.41
CA ARG A 178 2.34 -2.50 -9.76
C ARG A 178 2.93 -1.14 -10.17
N GLY A 179 3.53 -0.40 -9.24
CA GLY A 179 4.12 0.92 -9.50
C GLY A 179 5.12 0.93 -10.65
N PRO A 180 6.12 0.02 -10.70
CA PRO A 180 7.10 -0.07 -11.79
C PRO A 180 6.48 -0.31 -13.16
N GLU A 181 5.46 -1.17 -13.22
CA GLU A 181 4.74 -1.45 -14.48
C GLU A 181 4.00 -0.21 -14.99
N VAL A 182 3.38 0.55 -14.10
CA VAL A 182 2.69 1.80 -14.48
C VAL A 182 3.70 2.83 -14.97
N LEU A 183 4.84 2.98 -14.32
CA LEU A 183 5.92 3.85 -14.79
C LEU A 183 6.40 3.45 -16.20
N ALA A 184 6.66 2.15 -16.41
CA ALA A 184 7.10 1.62 -17.69
C ALA A 184 6.07 1.89 -18.82
N LYS A 185 4.77 1.77 -18.51
CA LYS A 185 3.69 2.14 -19.45
C LYS A 185 3.85 3.58 -19.95
N TYR A 186 4.05 4.55 -19.06
CA TYR A 186 4.22 5.94 -19.42
C TYR A 186 5.53 6.20 -20.16
N GLN A 187 6.60 5.55 -19.74
CA GLN A 187 7.89 5.63 -20.43
C GLN A 187 7.82 5.12 -21.88
N ASN A 188 7.08 4.04 -22.11
CA ASN A 188 6.84 3.49 -23.46
C ASN A 188 6.00 4.43 -24.35
N GLN A 189 5.21 5.31 -23.74
CA GLN A 189 4.46 6.38 -24.43
C GLN A 189 5.30 7.66 -24.66
N GLY A 190 6.59 7.63 -24.30
CA GLY A 190 7.46 8.80 -24.43
C GLY A 190 7.33 9.82 -23.29
N ILE A 191 6.50 9.55 -22.27
CA ILE A 191 6.32 10.44 -21.12
C ILE A 191 7.50 10.27 -20.16
N ARG A 192 8.24 11.34 -19.94
CA ARG A 192 9.46 11.38 -19.11
C ARG A 192 9.36 12.53 -18.09
N PRO A 193 8.56 12.37 -17.03
CA PRO A 193 8.39 13.45 -16.06
C PRO A 193 9.70 13.74 -15.33
N ARG A 194 9.87 14.98 -14.91
CA ARG A 194 11.03 15.42 -14.14
C ARG A 194 11.00 14.85 -12.71
N VAL A 195 9.81 14.65 -12.16
CA VAL A 195 9.60 14.11 -10.81
C VAL A 195 8.55 13.01 -10.82
N LEU A 196 8.76 12.00 -9.98
CA LEU A 196 7.78 10.94 -9.73
C LEU A 196 7.16 11.13 -8.34
N VAL A 197 5.88 10.82 -8.21
CA VAL A 197 5.21 10.68 -6.91
C VAL A 197 4.56 9.30 -6.85
N TYR A 198 4.94 8.51 -5.84
CA TYR A 198 4.29 7.24 -5.55
C TYR A 198 3.44 7.35 -4.30
N ALA A 199 2.12 7.37 -4.48
CA ALA A 199 1.11 7.37 -3.43
C ALA A 199 0.48 5.98 -3.34
N LEU A 200 1.28 5.00 -2.93
CA LEU A 200 0.94 3.59 -2.88
C LEU A 200 1.28 3.00 -1.50
N GLY A 201 0.46 2.07 -1.03
CA GLY A 201 0.71 1.35 0.23
C GLY A 201 -0.50 1.21 1.14
N SER A 202 -1.67 1.78 0.80
CA SER A 202 -2.90 1.59 1.56
C SER A 202 -3.55 0.20 1.31
N ASN A 203 -3.15 -0.50 0.25
CA ASN A 203 -3.73 -1.79 -0.15
C ASN A 203 -2.90 -3.00 0.28
N GLY A 204 -2.46 -3.05 1.54
CA GLY A 204 -1.79 -4.20 2.11
C GLY A 204 -0.45 -3.90 2.77
N VAL A 205 0.12 -4.93 3.40
CA VAL A 205 1.38 -4.81 4.17
C VAL A 205 2.56 -4.75 3.23
N LEU A 206 3.45 -3.79 3.50
CA LEU A 206 4.80 -3.79 2.94
C LEU A 206 5.67 -4.75 3.77
N TYR A 207 5.76 -6.00 3.33
CA TYR A 207 6.62 -6.99 4.00
C TYR A 207 8.10 -6.67 3.78
N GLY A 208 8.64 -5.68 4.52
CA GLY A 208 10.03 -5.23 4.40
C GLY A 208 10.28 -4.28 3.22
N ASP A 209 11.54 -4.01 2.97
CA ASP A 209 12.00 -2.91 2.11
C ASP A 209 11.83 -3.15 0.61
N ARG A 210 11.82 -4.40 0.21
CA ARG A 210 11.99 -4.80 -1.19
C ARG A 210 11.00 -4.14 -2.15
N LEU A 211 9.74 -4.00 -1.75
CA LEU A 211 8.71 -3.43 -2.65
C LEU A 211 8.93 -1.94 -2.87
N VAL A 212 9.26 -1.21 -1.81
CA VAL A 212 9.53 0.23 -1.88
C VAL A 212 10.88 0.48 -2.56
N GLN A 213 11.90 -0.34 -2.23
CA GLN A 213 13.21 -0.24 -2.89
C GLN A 213 13.09 -0.44 -4.41
N ASN A 214 12.25 -1.38 -4.85
CA ASN A 214 11.99 -1.58 -6.28
C ASN A 214 11.36 -0.34 -6.96
N LEU A 215 10.50 0.41 -6.27
CA LEU A 215 10.02 1.70 -6.79
C LEU A 215 11.17 2.70 -6.94
N ILE A 216 12.05 2.77 -5.94
CA ILE A 216 13.20 3.68 -5.93
C ILE A 216 14.18 3.34 -7.06
N ASP A 217 14.47 2.06 -7.23
CA ASP A 217 15.39 1.57 -8.27
C ASP A 217 14.86 1.88 -9.68
N THR A 218 13.54 1.73 -9.91
CA THR A 218 12.91 2.04 -11.19
C THR A 218 12.82 3.54 -11.51
N ALA A 219 12.99 4.40 -10.51
CA ALA A 219 13.13 5.83 -10.74
C ALA A 219 14.48 6.22 -11.38
N GLU A 220 15.47 5.31 -11.38
CA GLU A 220 16.78 5.51 -12.03
C GLU A 220 17.47 6.81 -11.59
N GLY A 221 17.42 7.11 -10.29
CA GLY A 221 18.00 8.30 -9.69
C GLY A 221 17.20 9.60 -9.90
N ARG A 222 16.07 9.58 -10.61
CA ARG A 222 15.18 10.74 -10.70
C ARG A 222 14.66 11.16 -9.34
N PRO A 223 14.46 12.46 -9.10
CA PRO A 223 13.80 12.92 -7.90
C PRO A 223 12.41 12.30 -7.80
N MET A 224 12.07 11.77 -6.63
CA MET A 224 10.78 11.16 -6.40
C MET A 224 10.28 11.43 -4.98
N TYR A 225 8.98 11.40 -4.81
CA TYR A 225 8.34 11.43 -3.51
C TYR A 225 7.60 10.13 -3.24
N LEU A 226 7.71 9.66 -2.00
CA LEU A 226 6.81 8.67 -1.42
C LEU A 226 5.78 9.43 -0.57
N VAL A 227 4.53 9.02 -0.63
CA VAL A 227 3.44 9.62 0.15
C VAL A 227 3.11 8.68 1.31
N THR A 228 3.10 9.22 2.54
CA THR A 228 2.65 8.44 3.69
C THR A 228 1.16 8.15 3.59
N ILE A 229 0.73 7.04 4.16
CA ILE A 229 -0.66 6.57 4.08
C ILE A 229 -1.43 6.88 5.35
N ARG A 230 -2.73 7.12 5.19
CA ARG A 230 -3.73 7.19 6.26
C ARG A 230 -4.70 6.04 6.10
N ASP A 231 -4.76 5.18 7.10
CA ASP A 231 -5.60 3.99 7.14
C ASP A 231 -5.81 3.63 8.62
N PRO A 232 -7.04 3.35 9.09
CA PRO A 232 -7.29 2.95 10.49
C PRO A 232 -6.66 1.60 10.84
N ASN A 233 -6.14 0.87 9.86
CA ASN A 233 -5.49 -0.41 10.05
C ASN A 233 -4.10 -0.19 10.69
N PRO A 234 -3.70 -1.00 11.70
CA PRO A 234 -2.36 -0.97 12.31
C PRO A 234 -1.20 -1.16 11.31
N LEU A 235 -1.47 -1.66 10.12
CA LEU A 235 -0.48 -1.81 9.04
C LEU A 235 0.04 -0.45 8.51
N GLN A 236 -0.73 0.63 8.69
CA GLN A 236 -0.34 1.98 8.35
C GLN A 236 1.01 2.35 8.97
N ASP A 237 1.18 2.09 10.27
CA ASP A 237 2.40 2.48 10.99
C ASP A 237 3.63 1.73 10.46
N ILE A 238 3.48 0.42 10.20
CA ILE A 238 4.54 -0.41 9.61
C ILE A 238 4.91 0.09 8.21
N ASN A 239 3.91 0.38 7.38
CA ASN A 239 4.13 0.85 6.03
C ASN A 239 4.78 2.24 6.02
N ASN A 240 4.29 3.17 6.83
CA ASN A 240 4.84 4.51 6.94
C ASN A 240 6.29 4.51 7.49
N GLU A 241 6.62 3.60 8.41
CA GLU A 241 7.98 3.42 8.88
C GLU A 241 8.92 3.01 7.75
N ILE A 242 8.52 2.03 6.92
CA ILE A 242 9.30 1.57 5.77
C ILE A 242 9.48 2.71 4.76
N LEU A 243 8.41 3.43 4.41
CA LEU A 243 8.45 4.57 3.49
C LEU A 243 9.44 5.65 3.99
N ASN A 244 9.32 6.06 5.24
CA ASN A 244 10.19 7.07 5.85
C ASN A 244 11.65 6.63 5.92
N ARG A 245 11.90 5.39 6.32
CA ARG A 245 13.26 4.84 6.45
C ARG A 245 13.96 4.77 5.10
N LEU A 246 13.28 4.28 4.06
CA LEU A 246 13.87 4.20 2.74
C LEU A 246 14.02 5.57 2.08
N ALA A 247 13.08 6.49 2.30
CA ALA A 247 13.28 7.87 1.87
C ALA A 247 14.51 8.50 2.54
N ASN A 248 14.72 8.26 3.83
CA ASN A 248 15.90 8.78 4.54
C ASN A 248 17.22 8.16 4.05
N ALA A 249 17.20 6.91 3.62
CA ALA A 249 18.37 6.21 3.09
C ALA A 249 18.74 6.64 1.65
N ASN A 250 17.80 7.22 0.90
CA ASN A 250 17.98 7.55 -0.51
C ASN A 250 17.90 9.09 -0.72
N PRO A 251 18.99 9.74 -1.19
CA PRO A 251 19.05 11.20 -1.32
C PRO A 251 18.09 11.77 -2.38
N ASN A 252 17.74 11.00 -3.40
CA ASN A 252 16.79 11.38 -4.45
C ASN A 252 15.32 11.13 -4.08
N VAL A 253 15.04 10.68 -2.85
CA VAL A 253 13.69 10.35 -2.39
C VAL A 253 13.24 11.33 -1.32
N GLY A 254 12.11 11.96 -1.53
CA GLY A 254 11.41 12.82 -0.57
C GLY A 254 10.20 12.13 0.06
N ILE A 255 9.60 12.79 1.04
CA ILE A 255 8.35 12.36 1.69
C ILE A 255 7.32 13.48 1.67
N ILE A 256 6.14 13.18 1.18
CA ILE A 256 4.93 13.98 1.36
C ILE A 256 4.10 13.32 2.46
N ASP A 257 3.89 14.03 3.57
CA ASP A 257 3.35 13.45 4.80
C ASP A 257 1.83 13.65 4.92
N TRP A 258 1.06 12.87 4.14
CA TRP A 258 -0.39 12.86 4.23
C TRP A 258 -0.88 12.35 5.59
N TRP A 259 -0.18 11.39 6.18
CA TRP A 259 -0.54 10.87 7.51
C TRP A 259 -0.55 11.99 8.55
N ALA A 260 0.53 12.76 8.65
CA ALA A 260 0.61 13.86 9.61
C ALA A 260 -0.36 15.00 9.28
N ALA A 261 -0.55 15.30 7.98
CA ALA A 261 -1.47 16.37 7.55
C ALA A 261 -2.95 16.03 7.81
N SER A 262 -3.30 14.75 7.89
CA SER A 262 -4.66 14.29 8.16
C SER A 262 -4.89 13.90 9.62
N GLU A 263 -3.88 13.96 10.48
CA GLU A 263 -4.02 13.61 11.88
C GLU A 263 -4.91 14.60 12.63
N GLY A 264 -5.91 14.09 13.33
CA GLY A 264 -6.89 14.91 14.04
C GLY A 264 -7.99 15.51 13.15
N HIS A 265 -7.90 15.34 11.83
CA HIS A 265 -8.82 15.91 10.84
C HIS A 265 -9.80 14.86 10.30
N ARG A 266 -10.81 14.52 11.11
CA ARG A 266 -11.83 13.53 10.72
C ARG A 266 -12.60 13.98 9.47
N GLU A 267 -12.78 15.27 9.28
CA GLU A 267 -13.47 15.88 8.13
C GLU A 267 -12.73 15.69 6.79
N TYR A 268 -11.45 15.30 6.81
CA TYR A 268 -10.70 15.01 5.59
C TYR A 268 -10.97 13.61 5.04
N LEU A 269 -11.58 12.74 5.85
CA LEU A 269 -11.75 11.32 5.52
C LEU A 269 -13.24 10.96 5.54
N VAL A 270 -13.65 10.05 4.65
CA VAL A 270 -14.97 9.41 4.73
C VAL A 270 -15.00 8.43 5.92
N ASP A 271 -16.13 7.76 6.13
CA ASP A 271 -16.35 6.94 7.32
C ASP A 271 -15.36 5.76 7.49
N ASP A 272 -14.75 5.31 6.41
CA ASP A 272 -13.75 4.24 6.45
C ASP A 272 -12.38 4.66 7.02
N GLY A 273 -12.15 5.97 7.16
CA GLY A 273 -10.90 6.52 7.72
C GLY A 273 -9.68 6.44 6.79
N THR A 274 -9.87 6.10 5.51
CA THR A 274 -8.83 5.94 4.49
C THR A 274 -9.03 6.88 3.31
N HIS A 275 -10.23 6.84 2.72
CA HIS A 275 -10.52 7.61 1.51
C HIS A 275 -10.83 9.08 1.83
N PRO A 276 -10.37 10.02 0.98
CA PRO A 276 -10.54 11.43 1.24
C PRO A 276 -11.96 11.90 0.91
N THR A 277 -12.50 12.82 1.73
CA THR A 277 -13.60 13.69 1.33
C THR A 277 -13.10 14.70 0.28
N ASN A 278 -14.00 15.52 -0.26
CA ASN A 278 -13.61 16.65 -1.14
C ASN A 278 -12.61 17.59 -0.45
N THR A 279 -12.77 17.84 0.86
CA THR A 279 -11.84 18.63 1.65
C THR A 279 -10.49 17.95 1.79
N GLY A 280 -10.46 16.65 2.12
CA GLY A 280 -9.25 15.86 2.19
C GLY A 280 -8.51 15.79 0.84
N ALA A 281 -9.24 15.60 -0.25
CA ALA A 281 -8.68 15.62 -1.60
C ALA A 281 -8.02 16.97 -1.95
N ALA A 282 -8.63 18.09 -1.53
CA ALA A 282 -8.03 19.41 -1.71
C ALA A 282 -6.74 19.58 -0.89
N VAL A 283 -6.70 19.03 0.33
CA VAL A 283 -5.48 19.01 1.17
C VAL A 283 -4.39 18.17 0.51
N ILE A 284 -4.68 16.96 0.04
CA ILE A 284 -3.73 16.11 -0.70
C ILE A 284 -3.16 16.87 -1.91
N ALA A 285 -4.02 17.50 -2.70
CA ALA A 285 -3.61 18.28 -3.87
C ALA A 285 -2.66 19.44 -3.50
N ASN A 286 -2.96 20.16 -2.39
CA ASN A 286 -2.10 21.23 -1.90
C ASN A 286 -0.77 20.72 -1.35
N LEU A 287 -0.73 19.56 -0.70
CA LEU A 287 0.51 18.91 -0.29
C LEU A 287 1.44 18.64 -1.49
N TYR A 288 0.89 18.10 -2.56
CA TYR A 288 1.66 17.84 -3.79
C TYR A 288 2.14 19.15 -4.43
N LYS A 289 1.26 20.14 -4.56
CA LYS A 289 1.65 21.46 -5.09
C LYS A 289 2.77 22.10 -4.28
N GLN A 290 2.70 22.06 -2.96
CA GLN A 290 3.72 22.64 -2.10
C GLN A 290 5.04 21.85 -2.16
N ALA A 291 5.00 20.53 -2.18
CA ALA A 291 6.19 19.70 -2.31
C ALA A 291 6.93 19.97 -3.65
N LEU A 292 6.23 20.37 -4.68
CA LEU A 292 6.79 20.58 -6.02
C LEU A 292 7.15 22.06 -6.28
N CYS A 293 6.31 22.99 -5.88
CA CYS A 293 6.46 24.42 -6.21
C CYS A 293 6.60 25.34 -4.98
N GLY A 294 6.53 24.83 -3.78
CA GLY A 294 6.62 25.62 -2.54
C GLY A 294 8.03 25.69 -1.94
N GLN A 295 9.07 25.28 -2.68
CA GLN A 295 10.46 25.21 -2.24
C GLN A 295 11.15 26.58 -2.31
#